data_a189015726aafe854b164ecbd9978643
#
_entry.id   a189015726aafe854b164ecbd9978643
#
_cell.length_a   1.000
_cell.length_b   1.000
_cell.length_c   1.000
_cell.angle_alpha   90.00
_cell.angle_beta   90.00
_cell.angle_gamma   90.00
#
_symmetry.space_group_name_H-M   'P 1'
#
loop_
_entity.id
_entity.type
_entity.pdbx_description
1 polymer ?
#
loop_
_entity_poly.entity_id
_entity_poly.type
_entity_poly.pdbx_seq_one_letter_code
_entity_poly.pdbx_strand_id
1 'polypeptide(L)'
;MLKLPGLIDPHVHVREPGQTHKEDWNTATSAALAGGITTIFGMPNTKPPIFDEATLDLALASAKTKARCDYAQFLGAGPDNASAAAHLAPRAAGLKMYLDSTFGELRLDNMSLWTPH
;
A
#
# COMPACT_ATOMS: atom_id res chain seq x y z
N MET A 1 31.51 17.21 -3.17
CA MET A 1 30.26 16.74 -2.49
C MET A 1 29.47 15.95 -3.53
N LEU A 2 29.13 14.69 -3.24
CA LEU A 2 28.28 13.88 -4.09
C LEU A 2 26.80 14.27 -3.86
N LYS A 3 26.08 14.62 -4.93
CA LYS A 3 24.63 14.89 -4.89
C LYS A 3 23.91 13.72 -5.56
N LEU A 4 22.98 13.10 -4.85
CA LEU A 4 22.14 12.02 -5.36
C LEU A 4 20.67 12.46 -5.33
N PRO A 5 19.82 11.95 -6.25
CA PRO A 5 18.38 12.09 -6.11
C PRO A 5 17.90 11.39 -4.84
N GLY A 6 16.75 11.78 -4.32
CA GLY A 6 16.08 11.04 -3.24
C GLY A 6 15.76 9.61 -3.68
N LEU A 7 15.87 8.67 -2.76
CA LEU A 7 15.58 7.27 -3.01
C LEU A 7 14.06 7.01 -2.98
N ILE A 8 13.65 5.93 -3.63
CA ILE A 8 12.27 5.44 -3.63
C ILE A 8 12.25 4.06 -2.97
N ASP A 9 11.40 3.88 -1.96
CA ASP A 9 11.12 2.56 -1.40
C ASP A 9 9.73 2.10 -1.87
N PRO A 10 9.65 1.14 -2.82
CA PRO A 10 8.39 0.68 -3.38
C PRO A 10 7.69 -0.40 -2.54
N HIS A 11 8.14 -0.70 -1.32
CA HIS A 11 7.58 -1.80 -0.53
C HIS A 11 7.61 -1.52 0.99
N VAL A 12 6.70 -0.69 1.49
CA VAL A 12 6.67 -0.29 2.91
C VAL A 12 5.36 -0.71 3.57
N HIS A 13 5.45 -1.34 4.73
CA HIS A 13 4.29 -1.68 5.56
C HIS A 13 4.00 -0.57 6.56
N VAL A 14 3.28 0.45 6.15
CA VAL A 14 2.93 1.62 6.97
C VAL A 14 2.01 1.27 8.14
N ARG A 15 1.27 0.16 8.08
CA ARG A 15 0.38 -0.33 9.14
C ARG A 15 -0.86 0.52 9.42
N GLU A 16 -1.09 1.58 8.68
CA GLU A 16 -2.29 2.40 8.74
C GLU A 16 -3.10 2.23 7.44
N PRO A 17 -4.40 1.95 7.58
CA PRO A 17 -5.23 1.97 8.78
C PRO A 17 -5.09 0.75 9.71
N GLY A 18 -5.52 0.91 10.97
CA GLY A 18 -5.87 -0.14 11.90
C GLY A 18 -4.76 -0.76 12.77
N GLN A 19 -3.48 -0.50 12.49
CA GLN A 19 -2.35 -1.00 13.29
C GLN A 19 -1.35 0.10 13.65
N THR A 20 -1.84 1.31 13.90
CA THR A 20 -1.02 2.52 14.15
C THR A 20 -0.16 2.43 15.42
N HIS A 21 -0.42 1.46 16.30
CA HIS A 21 0.46 1.14 17.42
C HIS A 21 1.82 0.55 17.00
N LYS A 22 1.93 0.09 15.74
CA LYS A 22 3.18 -0.43 15.16
C LYS A 22 3.88 0.62 14.31
N GLU A 23 3.12 1.30 13.45
CA GLU A 23 3.60 2.31 12.52
C GLU A 23 2.42 3.10 11.96
N ASP A 24 2.64 4.36 11.59
CA ASP A 24 1.67 5.20 10.88
C ASP A 24 2.36 6.00 9.75
N TRP A 25 1.58 6.74 8.96
CA TRP A 25 2.12 7.53 7.86
C TRP A 25 3.10 8.61 8.30
N ASN A 26 2.91 9.21 9.48
CA ASN A 26 3.82 10.25 9.96
C ASN A 26 5.17 9.66 10.36
N THR A 27 5.18 8.59 11.13
CA THR A 27 6.43 7.98 11.64
C THR A 27 7.18 7.24 10.54
N ALA A 28 6.49 6.48 9.69
CA ALA A 28 7.10 5.78 8.54
C ALA A 28 7.77 6.75 7.57
N THR A 29 7.08 7.84 7.18
CA THR A 29 7.62 8.80 6.23
C THR A 29 8.72 9.70 6.85
N SER A 30 8.64 9.97 8.15
CA SER A 30 9.73 10.65 8.86
C SER A 30 11.00 9.80 8.90
N ALA A 31 10.87 8.50 9.16
CA ALA A 31 11.99 7.56 9.13
C ALA A 31 12.57 7.42 7.71
N ALA A 32 11.70 7.35 6.68
CA ALA A 32 12.11 7.33 5.28
C ALA A 32 12.98 8.55 4.93
N LEU A 33 12.52 9.77 5.27
CA LEU A 33 13.28 11.00 5.02
C LEU A 33 14.62 11.01 5.75
N ALA A 34 14.66 10.54 6.99
CA ALA A 34 15.90 10.43 7.75
C ALA A 34 16.92 9.47 7.08
N GLY A 35 16.43 8.47 6.34
CA GLY A 35 17.23 7.54 5.54
C GLY A 35 17.54 8.00 4.11
N GLY A 36 17.07 9.21 3.71
CA GLY A 36 17.27 9.72 2.34
C GLY A 36 16.24 9.21 1.32
N ILE A 37 15.16 8.57 1.78
CA ILE A 37 14.04 8.11 0.96
C ILE A 37 13.00 9.23 0.88
N THR A 38 12.68 9.68 -0.32
CA THR A 38 11.74 10.78 -0.56
C THR A 38 10.39 10.35 -1.10
N THR A 39 10.24 9.06 -1.41
CA THR A 39 8.97 8.48 -1.88
C THR A 39 8.83 7.06 -1.34
N ILE A 40 7.67 6.73 -0.78
CA ILE A 40 7.36 5.35 -0.32
C ILE A 40 6.06 4.84 -0.93
N PHE A 41 5.98 3.51 -1.15
CA PHE A 41 4.74 2.85 -1.60
C PHE A 41 4.21 1.94 -0.49
N GLY A 42 3.01 2.28 0.01
CA GLY A 42 2.36 1.54 1.09
C GLY A 42 1.77 0.21 0.63
N MET A 43 2.02 -0.86 1.39
CA MET A 43 1.44 -2.18 1.16
C MET A 43 0.01 -2.28 1.66
N PRO A 44 -0.88 -3.05 0.98
CA PRO A 44 -2.31 -3.06 1.25
C PRO A 44 -2.76 -3.97 2.39
N ASN A 45 -1.86 -4.71 3.05
CA ASN A 45 -2.20 -5.66 4.12
C ASN A 45 -2.38 -4.98 5.48
N THR A 46 -3.27 -4.02 5.54
CA THR A 46 -3.69 -3.25 6.72
C THR A 46 -4.95 -3.84 7.36
N LYS A 47 -5.58 -3.12 8.29
CA LYS A 47 -6.87 -3.50 8.91
C LYS A 47 -7.83 -2.29 8.92
N PRO A 48 -8.84 -2.27 8.04
CA PRO A 48 -9.13 -3.28 7.00
C PRO A 48 -8.03 -3.34 5.93
N PRO A 49 -7.94 -4.44 5.15
CA PRO A 49 -7.06 -4.50 3.98
C PRO A 49 -7.55 -3.51 2.92
N ILE A 50 -6.63 -3.01 2.08
CA ILE A 50 -6.96 -2.03 1.05
C ILE A 50 -7.22 -2.75 -0.26
N PHE A 51 -8.49 -3.01 -0.60
CA PHE A 51 -8.89 -3.80 -1.77
C PHE A 51 -10.13 -3.27 -2.50
N ASP A 52 -10.75 -2.22 -1.99
CA ASP A 52 -11.91 -1.53 -2.57
C ASP A 52 -11.76 -0.01 -2.50
N GLU A 53 -12.75 0.72 -3.03
CA GLU A 53 -12.72 2.17 -3.05
C GLU A 53 -12.73 2.79 -1.65
N ALA A 54 -13.57 2.28 -0.77
CA ALA A 54 -13.71 2.83 0.58
C ALA A 54 -12.40 2.70 1.39
N THR A 55 -11.74 1.55 1.32
CA THR A 55 -10.49 1.29 2.03
C THR A 55 -9.31 2.02 1.38
N LEU A 56 -9.31 2.19 0.06
CA LEU A 56 -8.32 3.02 -0.63
C LEU A 56 -8.47 4.50 -0.26
N ASP A 57 -9.69 5.02 -0.23
CA ASP A 57 -9.98 6.40 0.20
C ASP A 57 -9.53 6.65 1.65
N LEU A 58 -9.81 5.72 2.53
CA LEU A 58 -9.38 5.80 3.93
C LEU A 58 -7.85 5.90 4.05
N ALA A 59 -7.12 5.04 3.34
CA ALA A 59 -5.66 5.05 3.35
C ALA A 59 -5.08 6.33 2.75
N LEU A 60 -5.59 6.77 1.61
CA LEU A 60 -5.13 8.00 0.94
C LEU A 60 -5.45 9.26 1.77
N ALA A 61 -6.60 9.31 2.44
CA ALA A 61 -6.95 10.40 3.34
C ALA A 61 -6.00 10.48 4.54
N SER A 62 -5.66 9.35 5.15
CA SER A 62 -4.68 9.28 6.23
C SER A 62 -3.29 9.73 5.75
N ALA A 63 -2.83 9.23 4.61
CA ALA A 63 -1.55 9.62 4.03
C ALA A 63 -1.50 11.12 3.73
N LYS A 64 -2.54 11.67 3.11
CA LYS A 64 -2.63 13.09 2.76
C LYS A 64 -2.45 14.02 3.97
N THR A 65 -2.91 13.61 5.14
CA THR A 65 -2.84 14.45 6.35
C THR A 65 -1.56 14.26 7.14
N LYS A 66 -0.91 13.09 7.05
CA LYS A 66 0.19 12.69 7.94
C LYS A 66 1.54 12.53 7.25
N ALA A 67 1.57 12.17 5.96
CA ALA A 67 2.82 11.89 5.28
C ALA A 67 3.73 13.10 5.18
N ARG A 68 5.04 12.88 5.33
CA ARG A 68 6.11 13.87 5.29
C ARG A 68 6.92 13.83 4.00
N CYS A 69 6.79 12.77 3.21
CA CYS A 69 7.39 12.63 1.89
C CYS A 69 6.32 12.23 0.87
N ASP A 70 6.68 12.12 -0.38
CA ASP A 70 5.79 11.60 -1.43
C ASP A 70 5.40 10.16 -1.14
N TYR A 71 4.19 9.79 -1.54
CA TYR A 71 3.66 8.47 -1.28
C TYR A 71 2.76 7.98 -2.41
N ALA A 72 2.65 6.67 -2.51
CA ALA A 72 1.61 5.98 -3.26
C ALA A 72 1.11 4.77 -2.48
N GLN A 73 -0.06 4.25 -2.82
CA GLN A 73 -0.69 3.14 -2.12
C GLN A 73 -0.95 1.99 -3.10
N PHE A 74 -0.51 0.78 -2.77
CA PHE A 74 -0.92 -0.42 -3.48
C PHE A 74 -2.35 -0.81 -3.13
N LEU A 75 -3.07 -1.29 -4.14
CA LEU A 75 -4.34 -1.98 -3.98
C LEU A 75 -4.08 -3.49 -3.85
N GLY A 76 -4.77 -4.17 -2.95
CA GLY A 76 -4.69 -5.62 -2.80
C GLY A 76 -5.61 -6.35 -3.76
N ALA A 77 -5.12 -7.41 -4.39
CA ALA A 77 -5.97 -8.36 -5.08
C ALA A 77 -6.58 -9.33 -4.07
N GLY A 78 -7.89 -9.42 -4.06
CA GLY A 78 -8.67 -10.38 -3.28
C GLY A 78 -9.44 -11.32 -4.22
N PRO A 79 -10.09 -12.38 -3.69
CA PRO A 79 -10.77 -13.38 -4.52
C PRO A 79 -11.82 -12.83 -5.48
N ASP A 80 -12.48 -11.73 -5.11
CA ASP A 80 -13.69 -11.25 -5.81
C ASP A 80 -13.60 -9.78 -6.25
N ASN A 81 -12.43 -9.14 -6.21
CA ASN A 81 -12.33 -7.70 -6.46
C ASN A 81 -11.67 -7.29 -7.80
N ALA A 82 -11.44 -8.21 -8.74
CA ALA A 82 -10.74 -7.90 -9.99
C ALA A 82 -11.35 -6.73 -10.76
N SER A 83 -12.69 -6.67 -10.88
CA SER A 83 -13.38 -5.56 -11.55
C SER A 83 -13.18 -4.23 -10.81
N ALA A 84 -13.28 -4.22 -9.49
CA ALA A 84 -13.02 -3.03 -8.68
C ALA A 84 -11.56 -2.60 -8.78
N ALA A 85 -10.61 -3.54 -8.75
CA ALA A 85 -9.19 -3.28 -8.91
C ALA A 85 -8.87 -2.61 -10.25
N ALA A 86 -9.45 -3.10 -11.35
CA ALA A 86 -9.29 -2.48 -12.67
C ALA A 86 -9.80 -1.03 -12.70
N HIS A 87 -10.94 -0.76 -12.07
CA HIS A 87 -11.50 0.59 -11.99
C HIS A 87 -10.66 1.54 -11.14
N LEU A 88 -10.06 1.04 -10.06
CA LEU A 88 -9.25 1.82 -9.12
C LEU A 88 -7.78 1.95 -9.52
N ALA A 89 -7.33 1.20 -10.53
CA ALA A 89 -5.93 1.19 -10.99
C ALA A 89 -5.32 2.58 -11.22
N PRO A 90 -6.03 3.58 -11.80
CA PRO A 90 -5.47 4.92 -12.00
C PRO A 90 -5.12 5.67 -10.70
N ARG A 91 -5.63 5.21 -9.56
CA ARG A 91 -5.46 5.84 -8.25
C ARG A 91 -4.46 5.11 -7.36
N ALA A 92 -4.01 3.93 -7.78
CA ALA A 92 -3.11 3.05 -7.01
C ALA A 92 -1.71 3.03 -7.61
N ALA A 93 -0.71 2.74 -6.78
CA ALA A 93 0.66 2.49 -7.22
C ALA A 93 0.79 1.23 -8.08
N GLY A 94 -0.13 0.31 -7.89
CA GLY A 94 -0.20 -0.98 -8.57
C GLY A 94 -1.06 -1.96 -7.80
N LEU A 95 -1.17 -3.17 -8.31
CA LEU A 95 -1.92 -4.26 -7.70
C LEU A 95 -0.97 -5.23 -6.98
N LYS A 96 -1.20 -5.48 -5.69
CA LYS A 96 -0.45 -6.44 -4.90
C LYS A 96 -1.19 -7.76 -4.82
N MET A 97 -0.61 -8.81 -5.36
CA MET A 97 -1.10 -10.19 -5.26
C MET A 97 -0.29 -10.97 -4.22
N TYR A 98 -0.96 -11.71 -3.35
CA TYR A 98 -0.37 -12.63 -2.39
C TYR A 98 -0.65 -14.07 -2.86
N LEU A 99 0.34 -14.67 -3.53
CA LEU A 99 0.20 -15.97 -4.22
C LEU A 99 0.46 -17.17 -3.30
N ASP A 100 0.80 -16.91 -2.06
CA ASP A 100 1.07 -17.91 -1.03
C ASP A 100 0.37 -17.50 0.27
N SER A 101 0.60 -18.26 1.34
CA SER A 101 0.02 -18.00 2.65
C SER A 101 0.31 -16.58 3.11
N THR A 102 -0.73 -15.79 3.30
CA THR A 102 -0.67 -14.47 3.88
C THR A 102 -1.78 -14.31 4.91
N PHE A 103 -1.70 -13.24 5.70
CA PHE A 103 -2.72 -12.91 6.68
C PHE A 103 -3.88 -12.17 6.03
N GLY A 104 -5.12 -12.63 6.30
CA GLY A 104 -6.34 -11.91 5.96
C GLY A 104 -6.91 -12.23 4.57
N GLU A 105 -7.73 -11.30 4.08
CA GLU A 105 -8.64 -11.49 2.94
C GLU A 105 -7.97 -11.35 1.57
N LEU A 106 -6.69 -10.98 1.52
CA LEU A 106 -5.93 -10.79 0.26
C LEU A 106 -5.25 -12.06 -0.24
N ARG A 107 -5.62 -13.22 0.27
CA ARG A 107 -5.00 -14.49 -0.08
C ARG A 107 -5.51 -14.99 -1.42
N LEU A 108 -4.59 -15.25 -2.36
CA LEU A 108 -4.83 -15.82 -3.69
C LEU A 108 -4.02 -17.10 -3.88
N ASP A 109 -4.23 -18.10 -3.04
CA ASP A 109 -3.47 -19.36 -3.02
C ASP A 109 -3.89 -20.38 -4.08
N ASN A 110 -4.83 -20.02 -4.95
CA ASN A 110 -5.29 -20.84 -6.07
C ASN A 110 -5.10 -20.07 -7.38
N MET A 111 -4.48 -20.71 -8.36
CA MET A 111 -4.22 -20.12 -9.68
C MET A 111 -5.50 -19.64 -10.40
N SER A 112 -6.65 -20.27 -10.15
CA SER A 112 -7.91 -19.81 -10.73
C SER A 112 -8.34 -18.41 -10.27
N LEU A 113 -7.83 -17.97 -9.12
CA LEU A 113 -8.07 -16.63 -8.58
C LEU A 113 -7.15 -15.56 -9.19
N TRP A 114 -6.06 -15.96 -9.85
CA TRP A 114 -5.10 -15.01 -10.43
C TRP A 114 -5.55 -14.48 -11.79
N THR A 115 -6.17 -15.36 -12.58
CA THR A 115 -6.53 -15.07 -13.99
C THR A 115 -7.42 -13.83 -14.17
N PRO A 116 -8.37 -13.50 -13.24
CA PRO A 116 -9.19 -12.31 -13.37
C PRO A 116 -8.44 -10.99 -13.16
N HIS A 117 -7.30 -11.01 -12.49
CA HIS A 117 -6.46 -9.85 -12.18
C HIS A 117 -5.35 -9.64 -13.21
#